data_ce845810d8738a5def94a35daa73b80b
#
_entry.id   ce845810d8738a5def94a35daa73b80b
#
_cell.length_a   1.000
_cell.length_b   1.000
_cell.length_c   1.000
_cell.angle_alpha   90.00
_cell.angle_beta   90.00
_cell.angle_gamma   90.00
#
_symmetry.space_group_name_H-M   'P 1'
#
loop_
_entity.id
_entity.type
_entity.pdbx_description
1 polymer ?
#
loop_
_entity_poly.entity_id
_entity_poly.type
_entity_poly.pdbx_seq_one_letter_code
_entity_poly.pdbx_strand_id
1 'polypeptide(L)'
;SKLMGRTVVTLNKETPGFIVNRMLGALVDEAYELYDEGIADFKDIDLAIKKGLNHPLGPFELTDYSGLDISYYSKLKIYNETKNPKDKPKKFLEEKVKDGKLGVKTGEGFYNYDKPSKS
;
A
#
# COMPACT_ATOMS: atom_id res chain seq x y z
N SER A 1 -6.32 -9.47 22.08
CA SER A 1 -6.50 -9.27 22.51
C SER A 1 -6.67 -9.73 22.61
N LYS A 2 -6.50 -9.82 22.59
CA LYS A 2 -6.52 -9.74 22.89
C LYS A 2 -6.25 -9.64 23.15
N LEU A 3 -5.65 -9.54 23.13
CA LEU A 3 -5.37 -9.01 23.46
C LEU A 3 -5.57 -8.79 23.60
N MET A 4 -5.49 -8.66 23.59
CA MET A 4 -5.71 -8.01 23.87
C MET A 4 -6.32 -7.74 24.01
N GLY A 5 -6.27 -7.72 23.99
CA GLY A 5 -6.91 -6.85 24.23
C GLY A 5 -7.53 -6.62 24.22
N ARG A 6 -7.73 -6.57 24.38
CA ARG A 6 -8.23 -5.91 24.45
C ARG A 6 -8.32 -5.13 24.79
N THR A 7 -8.05 -4.64 24.94
CA THR A 7 -8.11 -3.81 25.29
C THR A 7 -8.26 -2.94 25.12
N VAL A 8 -8.11 -2.69 25.21
CA VAL A 8 -8.41 -1.72 25.08
C VAL A 8 -7.95 -0.72 24.74
N VAL A 9 -8.03 -0.53 24.17
CA VAL A 9 -7.57 0.60 23.63
C VAL A 9 -8.65 1.52 23.53
N THR A 10 -8.61 2.44 24.25
CA THR A 10 -9.70 3.26 24.26
C THR A 10 -9.49 4.54 23.64
N LEU A 11 -8.49 4.84 23.02
CA LEU A 11 -8.14 6.08 22.52
C LEU A 11 -9.27 6.88 22.02
N ASN A 12 -9.56 6.73 20.79
CA ASN A 12 -10.55 7.53 20.16
C ASN A 12 -11.56 6.70 19.57
N LYS A 13 -12.62 7.26 19.16
CA LYS A 13 -13.68 6.57 18.60
C LYS A 13 -13.37 5.98 17.30
N GLU A 14 -12.70 6.66 16.44
CA GLU A 14 -12.44 6.08 15.16
C GLU A 14 -11.20 5.27 15.16
N THR A 15 -10.68 4.99 16.29
CA THR A 15 -9.40 4.39 16.46
C THR A 15 -9.16 3.10 15.69
N PRO A 16 -10.10 2.14 15.65
CA PRO A 16 -9.81 0.91 14.92
C PRO A 16 -9.46 1.14 13.46
N GLY A 17 -10.23 1.98 12.79
CA GLY A 17 -9.95 2.28 11.40
C GLY A 17 -8.66 3.03 11.22
N PHE A 18 -8.39 3.99 12.10
CA PHE A 18 -7.17 4.78 12.03
C PHE A 18 -5.95 3.89 12.24
N ILE A 19 -6.00 3.00 13.23
CA ILE A 19 -4.87 2.12 13.52
C ILE A 19 -4.59 1.22 12.34
N VAL A 20 -5.61 0.59 11.79
CA VAL A 20 -5.43 -0.32 10.66
C VAL A 20 -4.84 0.41 9.47
N ASN A 21 -5.38 1.57 9.14
CA ASN A 21 -4.88 2.34 8.01
C ASN A 21 -3.45 2.77 8.21
N ARG A 22 -3.10 3.15 9.43
CA ARG A 22 -1.73 3.58 9.71
C ARG A 22 -0.77 2.42 9.57
N MET A 23 -1.14 1.25 10.07
CA MET A 23 -0.27 0.08 9.96
C MET A 23 -0.17 -0.41 8.53
N LEU A 24 -1.27 -0.37 7.78
CA LEU A 24 -1.22 -0.74 6.37
C LEU A 24 -0.33 0.22 5.59
N GLY A 25 -0.41 1.50 5.89
CA GLY A 25 0.45 2.48 5.25
C GLY A 25 1.91 2.21 5.52
N ALA A 26 2.24 1.86 6.76
CA ALA A 26 3.62 1.53 7.11
C ALA A 26 4.09 0.28 6.38
N LEU A 27 3.22 -0.72 6.30
CA LEU A 27 3.54 -1.95 5.60
C LEU A 27 3.79 -1.69 4.12
N VAL A 28 2.94 -0.90 3.50
CA VAL A 28 3.10 -0.56 2.09
C VAL A 28 4.39 0.23 1.86
N ASP A 29 4.68 1.19 2.75
CA ASP A 29 5.89 1.98 2.63
C ASP A 29 7.14 1.11 2.70
N GLU A 30 7.14 0.17 3.62
CA GLU A 30 8.28 -0.73 3.75
C GLU A 30 8.40 -1.65 2.54
N ALA A 31 7.27 -2.15 2.04
CA ALA A 31 7.27 -3.00 0.86
C ALA A 31 7.82 -2.24 -0.34
N TYR A 32 7.41 -0.99 -0.50
CA TYR A 32 7.91 -0.17 -1.59
C TYR A 32 9.42 0.07 -1.45
N GLU A 33 9.88 0.25 -0.22
CA GLU A 33 11.30 0.44 0.03
C GLU A 33 12.10 -0.79 -0.37
N LEU A 34 11.63 -1.97 0.02
CA LEU A 34 12.30 -3.22 -0.32
C LEU A 34 12.36 -3.44 -1.83
N TYR A 35 11.27 -3.11 -2.51
CA TYR A 35 11.22 -3.25 -3.95
C TYR A 35 12.17 -2.25 -4.64
N ASP A 36 12.17 -1.02 -4.16
CA ASP A 36 13.01 0.03 -4.72
C ASP A 36 14.49 -0.27 -4.54
N GLU A 37 14.83 -0.90 -3.42
CA GLU A 37 16.21 -1.27 -3.14
C GLU A 37 16.66 -2.53 -3.90
N GLY A 38 15.73 -3.17 -4.59
CA GLY A 38 16.08 -4.37 -5.36
C GLY A 38 16.23 -5.62 -4.53
N ILE A 39 15.74 -5.61 -3.29
CA ILE A 39 15.86 -6.76 -2.42
C ILE A 39 14.98 -7.90 -2.90
N ALA A 40 13.78 -7.59 -3.38
CA ALA A 40 12.87 -8.60 -3.89
C ALA A 40 11.92 -7.97 -4.90
N ASP A 41 11.36 -8.80 -5.76
CA ASP A 41 10.35 -8.37 -6.71
C ASP A 41 9.03 -8.18 -5.98
N PHE A 42 8.13 -7.39 -6.56
CA PHE A 42 6.86 -7.11 -5.89
C PHE A 42 6.04 -8.38 -5.67
N LYS A 43 6.13 -9.35 -6.59
CA LYS A 43 5.41 -10.60 -6.43
C LYS A 43 5.91 -11.39 -5.23
N ASP A 44 7.22 -11.40 -5.02
CA ASP A 44 7.80 -12.12 -3.91
C ASP A 44 7.48 -11.46 -2.59
N ILE A 45 7.46 -10.13 -2.57
CA ILE A 45 7.11 -9.40 -1.36
C ILE A 45 5.67 -9.69 -0.98
N ASP A 46 4.76 -9.65 -1.96
CA ASP A 46 3.37 -9.96 -1.70
C ASP A 46 3.19 -11.39 -1.18
N LEU A 47 3.89 -12.32 -1.80
CA LEU A 47 3.80 -13.71 -1.38
C LEU A 47 4.30 -13.89 0.06
N ALA A 48 5.39 -13.23 0.39
CA ALA A 48 5.96 -13.33 1.73
C ALA A 48 4.98 -12.81 2.78
N ILE A 49 4.30 -11.72 2.50
CA ILE A 49 3.33 -11.16 3.45
C ILE A 49 2.11 -12.04 3.56
N LYS A 50 1.62 -12.55 2.43
CA LYS A 50 0.44 -13.41 2.46
C LYS A 50 0.70 -14.69 3.26
N LYS A 51 1.87 -15.28 3.09
CA LYS A 51 2.19 -16.51 3.78
C LYS A 51 2.77 -16.29 5.17
N GLY A 52 3.60 -15.27 5.30
CA GLY A 52 4.26 -15.01 6.57
C GLY A 52 3.34 -14.43 7.62
N LEU A 53 2.43 -13.58 7.22
CA LEU A 53 1.50 -12.93 8.14
C LEU A 53 0.07 -13.37 7.95
N ASN A 54 -0.16 -14.30 7.05
CA ASN A 54 -1.51 -14.82 6.78
C ASN A 54 -2.47 -13.71 6.35
N HIS A 55 -1.98 -12.78 5.56
CA HIS A 55 -2.83 -11.71 5.03
C HIS A 55 -3.52 -12.17 3.75
N PRO A 56 -4.74 -11.72 3.50
CA PRO A 56 -5.44 -12.09 2.26
C PRO A 56 -4.82 -11.45 1.02
N LEU A 57 -4.20 -10.27 1.20
CA LEU A 57 -3.58 -9.56 0.09
C LEU A 57 -2.21 -9.10 0.51
N GLY A 58 -1.27 -9.06 -0.43
CA GLY A 58 0.02 -8.45 -0.18
C GLY A 58 -0.06 -6.95 -0.37
N PRO A 59 1.00 -6.23 0.02
CA PRO A 59 0.98 -4.76 -0.05
C PRO A 59 0.82 -4.21 -1.47
N PHE A 60 1.43 -4.84 -2.47
CA PHE A 60 1.29 -4.34 -3.84
C PHE A 60 -0.11 -4.64 -4.39
N GLU A 61 -0.66 -5.80 -4.06
CA GLU A 61 -2.03 -6.10 -4.44
C GLU A 61 -2.99 -5.10 -3.79
N LEU A 62 -2.74 -4.79 -2.53
CA LEU A 62 -3.60 -3.88 -1.79
C LEU A 62 -3.63 -2.50 -2.44
N THR A 63 -2.47 -1.98 -2.81
CA THR A 63 -2.44 -0.65 -3.44
C THR A 63 -3.03 -0.68 -4.85
N ASP A 64 -2.93 -1.82 -5.55
CA ASP A 64 -3.62 -1.95 -6.83
C ASP A 64 -5.14 -1.85 -6.67
N TYR A 65 -5.67 -2.43 -5.60
CA TYR A 65 -7.11 -2.34 -5.35
C TYR A 65 -7.54 -0.95 -4.91
N SER A 66 -6.73 -0.26 -4.12
CA SER A 66 -7.11 1.07 -3.67
C SER A 66 -6.81 2.15 -4.70
N GLY A 67 -5.86 1.90 -5.58
CA GLY A 67 -5.50 2.85 -6.61
C GLY A 67 -4.14 3.45 -6.36
N LEU A 68 -3.24 3.32 -7.33
CA LEU A 68 -1.88 3.82 -7.18
C LEU A 68 -1.83 5.33 -7.17
N ASP A 69 -2.81 5.99 -7.81
CA ASP A 69 -2.90 7.44 -7.76
C ASP A 69 -3.19 7.91 -6.34
N ILE A 70 -4.05 7.21 -5.62
CA ILE A 70 -4.36 7.54 -4.23
C ILE A 70 -3.09 7.44 -3.40
N SER A 71 -2.35 6.36 -3.57
CA SER A 71 -1.11 6.14 -2.84
C SER A 71 -0.08 7.24 -3.16
N TYR A 72 0.06 7.55 -4.44
CA TYR A 72 1.02 8.55 -4.89
C TYR A 72 0.70 9.93 -4.34
N TYR A 73 -0.54 10.38 -4.48
CA TYR A 73 -0.90 11.71 -4.04
C TYR A 73 -0.91 11.85 -2.53
N SER A 74 -1.23 10.79 -1.81
CA SER A 74 -1.12 10.78 -0.35
C SER A 74 0.32 11.01 0.08
N LYS A 75 1.24 10.28 -0.52
CA LYS A 75 2.64 10.44 -0.18
C LYS A 75 3.17 11.81 -0.60
N LEU A 76 2.74 12.29 -1.75
CA LEU A 76 3.16 13.59 -2.22
C LEU A 76 2.69 14.69 -1.27
N LYS A 77 1.48 14.57 -0.77
CA LYS A 77 0.94 15.54 0.17
C LYS A 77 1.78 15.58 1.45
N ILE A 78 2.11 14.40 1.98
CA ILE A 78 2.93 14.32 3.18
C ILE A 78 4.32 14.91 2.92
N TYR A 79 4.90 14.58 1.79
CA TYR A 79 6.21 15.10 1.44
C TYR A 79 6.19 16.62 1.35
N ASN A 80 5.15 17.18 0.74
CA ASN A 80 5.05 18.63 0.63
C ASN A 80 4.95 19.29 1.99
N GLU A 81 4.39 18.62 2.97
CA GLU A 81 4.26 19.15 4.32
C GLU A 81 5.53 18.98 5.13
N THR A 82 6.19 17.85 5.02
CA THR A 82 7.34 17.54 5.87
C THR A 82 8.66 17.87 5.22
N LYS A 83 8.70 17.87 3.88
CA LYS A 83 9.93 18.04 3.12
C LYS A 83 10.99 16.99 3.45
N ASN A 84 10.56 15.89 4.06
CA ASN A 84 11.45 14.82 4.43
C ASN A 84 11.63 13.88 3.24
N PRO A 85 12.87 13.64 2.78
CA PRO A 85 13.08 12.75 1.63
C PRO A 85 12.47 11.37 1.78
N LYS A 86 12.30 10.90 3.01
CA LYS A 86 11.68 9.60 3.25
C LYS A 86 10.22 9.57 2.84
N ASP A 87 9.57 10.72 2.84
CA ASP A 87 8.15 10.80 2.50
C ASP A 87 7.92 10.98 1.02
N LYS A 88 8.98 11.20 0.25
CA LYS A 88 8.84 11.42 -1.17
C LYS A 88 8.34 10.15 -1.86
N PRO A 89 7.34 10.26 -2.76
CA PRO A 89 6.88 9.08 -3.50
C PRO A 89 8.01 8.46 -4.30
N LYS A 90 8.02 7.15 -4.37
CA LYS A 90 9.04 6.44 -5.13
C LYS A 90 8.87 6.70 -6.62
N LYS A 91 9.97 6.70 -7.34
CA LYS A 91 9.95 7.00 -8.76
C LYS A 91 9.11 5.98 -9.54
N PHE A 92 9.21 4.70 -9.18
CA PHE A 92 8.43 3.69 -9.91
C PHE A 92 6.93 3.92 -9.76
N LEU A 93 6.50 4.45 -8.60
CA LEU A 93 5.10 4.76 -8.38
C LEU A 93 4.68 5.94 -9.24
N GLU A 94 5.50 6.97 -9.28
CA GLU A 94 5.25 8.13 -10.11
C GLU A 94 5.12 7.74 -11.58
N GLU A 95 5.99 6.87 -12.05
CA GLU A 95 5.96 6.43 -13.42
C GLU A 95 4.67 5.69 -13.76
N LYS A 96 4.22 4.82 -12.85
CA LYS A 96 2.98 4.09 -13.09
C LYS A 96 1.79 5.04 -13.15
N VAL A 97 1.76 6.02 -12.28
CA VAL A 97 0.67 7.00 -12.29
C VAL A 97 0.68 7.80 -13.59
N LYS A 98 1.85 8.21 -14.05
CA LYS A 98 1.96 8.93 -15.32
C LYS A 98 1.51 8.10 -16.49
N ASP A 99 1.77 6.80 -16.44
CA ASP A 99 1.39 5.89 -17.52
C ASP A 99 -0.07 5.47 -17.45
N GLY A 100 -0.79 5.92 -16.43
CA GLY A 100 -2.20 5.54 -16.28
C GLY A 100 -2.41 4.15 -15.74
N LYS A 101 -1.37 3.56 -15.16
CA LYS A 101 -1.46 2.21 -14.59
C LYS A 101 -1.77 2.33 -13.10
N LEU A 102 -3.04 2.48 -12.80
CA LEU A 102 -3.48 2.80 -11.45
C LEU A 102 -3.96 1.61 -10.64
N GLY A 103 -3.95 0.44 -11.24
CA GLY A 103 -4.39 -0.77 -10.55
C GLY A 103 -5.62 -1.35 -11.17
N VAL A 104 -6.46 -1.97 -10.34
CA VAL A 104 -7.65 -2.67 -10.82
C VAL A 104 -8.54 -1.76 -11.65
N LYS A 105 -8.69 -0.51 -11.24
CA LYS A 105 -9.62 0.40 -11.93
C LYS A 105 -9.20 0.75 -13.34
N THR A 106 -7.93 0.56 -13.67
CA THR A 106 -7.46 0.79 -15.05
C THR A 106 -7.05 -0.50 -15.75
N GLY A 107 -7.19 -1.64 -15.06
CA GLY A 107 -6.83 -2.92 -15.63
C GLY A 107 -5.38 -3.31 -15.46
N GLU A 108 -4.57 -2.42 -14.96
CA GLU A 108 -3.16 -2.69 -14.74
C GLU A 108 -2.59 -1.76 -13.69
N GLY A 109 -1.82 -2.31 -12.77
CA GLY A 109 -1.05 -1.57 -11.81
C GLY A 109 0.28 -2.27 -11.71
N PHE A 110 0.62 -2.82 -10.54
CA PHE A 110 1.77 -3.72 -10.46
C PHE A 110 1.44 -5.03 -11.14
N TYR A 111 0.19 -5.48 -11.03
CA TYR A 111 -0.26 -6.69 -11.68
C TYR A 111 -1.20 -6.33 -12.83
N ASN A 112 -1.50 -7.30 -13.66
CA ASN A 112 -2.49 -7.15 -14.71
C ASN A 112 -3.80 -7.76 -14.27
N TYR A 113 -4.92 -7.07 -14.58
CA TYR A 113 -6.25 -7.53 -14.21
C TYR A 113 -7.10 -7.58 -15.47
N ASP A 114 -7.67 -8.72 -15.73
CA ASP A 114 -8.56 -8.83 -16.87
C ASP A 114 -9.75 -7.99 -16.59
N LYS A 115 -10.18 -7.51 -17.46
CA LYS A 115 -11.22 -6.72 -17.28
C LYS A 115 -12.45 -7.26 -17.21
N PRO A 116 -12.80 -7.53 -16.82
CA PRO A 116 -13.86 -8.14 -16.77
C PRO A 116 -15.05 -7.48 -17.19
N SER A 117 -14.75 -7.51 -17.36
CA SER A 117 -15.48 -6.98 -17.53
C SER A 117 -16.30 -6.57 -17.30
N LYS A 118 -16.33 -6.66 -17.26
CA LYS A 118 -16.85 -6.24 -17.02
C LYS A 118 -17.35 -5.93 -16.72
N SER A 119 -17.43 -6.06 -16.93
CA SER A 119 -17.79 -5.78 -16.64
C SER A 119 -18.05 -5.53 -16.49
#